data_2fea21fede10be59543edbe94147adc3
#
_entry.id   2fea21fede10be59543edbe94147adc3
#
_cell.length_a   1.000
_cell.length_b   1.000
_cell.length_c   1.000
_cell.angle_alpha   90.00
_cell.angle_beta   90.00
_cell.angle_gamma   90.00
#
_symmetry.space_group_name_H-M   'P 1'
#
loop_
_entity.id
_entity.type
_entity.pdbx_description
1 polymer ?
#
loop_
_entity_poly.entity_id
_entity_poly.type
_entity_poly.pdbx_seq_one_letter_code
_entity_poly.pdbx_strand_id
1 'polypeptide(L)'
;MVDVLLCSTYEDQKRDFVFDFKDSGKLQRLTVPIPIPLKVDAREFVQRLITFHNLPCYLEPELTKTLDEFNKSSCRELQDKMGGAALEQMRQSSQCAADYISSWSDTFTQEHANYSSATDKSEESVFSEMYHSLIHSAALETLLQLENTYAIAMDDVVSKKANAIKAMEEKHQREMEDSINNLGIVTSDKDVNDLAARHCEDAQMLETYWSSELSQLQEMQKREYREWVTKVHEDMVRVSSDPSSVEDSFSIGKNHSMSVQSMPEANEFSTSEHDFRLEESFTILLGAQKKSTHNLRLICGHVLDLCKHKTRPGGSVLSQPHRIQTALSLYSGTLAGVILLVEDRLNTYSGILKHFAMICQQSGTEFHFPDLDKQLCLIQQMFEKRDRSKSNASEHQQLPSADAALRPLTLNTGDIYITRHSNLSEVHVVFHLVVDDSVKSPTISTRNPVIVGLRNALHTAVRHSITTITIPLLLFHEMTEEMTVSWCMKRAELMFKCVKGFIMECSTWSGAESLNLQFLVPKGISEEMFTSFSQMLSSIFRVSTPLDLTSTANR
;
A
#
# COMPACT_ATOMS: atom_id res chain seq x y z
N MET A 1 30.45 21.52 -13.82
CA MET A 1 30.82 22.00 -15.17
C MET A 1 30.90 20.87 -16.19
N VAL A 2 31.23 19.62 -15.80
CA VAL A 2 31.20 18.43 -16.68
C VAL A 2 29.76 17.97 -16.94
N ASP A 3 28.84 18.06 -15.96
CA ASP A 3 27.42 17.75 -16.13
C ASP A 3 26.71 18.65 -17.13
N VAL A 4 27.15 19.89 -17.28
CA VAL A 4 26.59 20.84 -18.25
C VAL A 4 27.05 20.51 -19.68
N LEU A 5 28.21 19.93 -19.84
CA LEU A 5 28.73 19.53 -21.17
C LEU A 5 28.12 18.22 -21.67
N LEU A 6 27.83 17.27 -20.78
CA LEU A 6 27.17 16.02 -21.17
C LEU A 6 25.67 16.21 -21.44
N CYS A 7 24.98 17.06 -20.68
CA CYS A 7 23.55 17.35 -20.91
C CYS A 7 23.30 18.27 -22.10
N SER A 8 24.20 19.21 -22.41
CA SER A 8 23.99 20.16 -23.50
C SER A 8 24.27 19.62 -24.90
N THR A 9 24.96 18.47 -25.02
CA THR A 9 25.27 17.84 -26.32
C THR A 9 24.25 16.78 -26.73
N TYR A 10 23.32 16.42 -25.88
CA TYR A 10 22.19 15.54 -26.23
C TYR A 10 21.03 16.25 -26.95
N GLU A 11 21.12 17.54 -27.15
CA GLU A 11 20.11 18.27 -27.91
C GLU A 11 20.23 17.94 -29.40
N ASP A 12 19.35 17.05 -29.83
CA ASP A 12 18.85 16.90 -31.20
C ASP A 12 19.89 16.75 -32.34
N GLN A 13 20.84 15.82 -32.20
CA GLN A 13 21.52 15.34 -33.41
C GLN A 13 20.54 14.55 -34.28
N LYS A 14 19.97 15.21 -35.29
CA LYS A 14 19.14 14.54 -36.28
C LYS A 14 20.03 13.84 -37.30
N ARG A 15 19.75 12.58 -37.57
CA ARG A 15 20.37 11.81 -38.65
C ARG A 15 19.32 11.36 -39.64
N ASP A 16 19.66 11.38 -40.92
CA ASP A 16 18.75 10.95 -41.96
C ASP A 16 18.71 9.41 -42.02
N PHE A 17 17.57 8.86 -41.67
CA PHE A 17 17.23 7.45 -41.85
C PHE A 17 16.76 7.23 -43.27
N VAL A 18 17.40 6.34 -44.02
CA VAL A 18 17.07 6.02 -45.41
C VAL A 18 16.56 4.59 -45.49
N PHE A 19 15.38 4.43 -46.07
CA PHE A 19 14.77 3.11 -46.29
C PHE A 19 14.32 2.98 -47.74
N ASP A 20 14.87 1.97 -48.44
CA ASP A 20 14.52 1.68 -49.84
C ASP A 20 13.52 0.51 -49.87
N PHE A 21 12.38 0.70 -50.52
CA PHE A 21 11.35 -0.32 -50.67
C PHE A 21 10.77 -0.35 -52.08
N LYS A 22 10.17 -1.48 -52.44
CA LYS A 22 9.52 -1.63 -53.75
C LYS A 22 8.01 -1.47 -53.60
N ASP A 23 7.45 -0.48 -54.31
CA ASP A 23 6.03 -0.37 -54.48
C ASP A 23 5.63 -0.46 -55.94
N SER A 24 4.68 -1.35 -56.24
CA SER A 24 4.18 -1.58 -57.60
C SER A 24 5.29 -1.80 -58.65
N GLY A 25 6.40 -2.46 -58.22
CA GLY A 25 7.57 -2.77 -59.10
C GLY A 25 8.56 -1.60 -59.29
N LYS A 26 8.30 -0.41 -58.70
CA LYS A 26 9.23 0.71 -58.68
C LYS A 26 9.94 0.81 -57.33
N LEU A 27 11.27 1.01 -57.39
CA LEU A 27 12.04 1.29 -56.16
C LEU A 27 11.71 2.72 -55.68
N GLN A 28 11.25 2.83 -54.44
CA GLN A 28 11.02 4.08 -53.77
C GLN A 28 11.97 4.25 -52.60
N ARG A 29 12.37 5.46 -52.31
CA ARG A 29 13.29 5.79 -51.20
C ARG A 29 12.60 6.74 -50.23
N LEU A 30 12.50 6.31 -48.96
CA LEU A 30 12.05 7.12 -47.87
C LEU A 30 13.26 7.69 -47.12
N THR A 31 13.33 9.00 -46.96
CA THR A 31 14.37 9.65 -46.14
C THR A 31 13.69 10.51 -45.09
N VAL A 32 14.01 10.23 -43.81
CA VAL A 32 13.40 10.87 -42.66
C VAL A 32 14.47 11.28 -41.67
N PRO A 33 14.56 12.53 -41.25
CA PRO A 33 15.47 12.97 -40.19
C PRO A 33 14.97 12.50 -38.82
N ILE A 34 15.78 11.67 -38.15
CA ILE A 34 15.43 11.07 -36.86
C ILE A 34 16.34 11.62 -35.78
N PRO A 35 15.78 12.06 -34.63
CA PRO A 35 16.60 12.45 -33.47
C PRO A 35 17.28 11.21 -32.88
N ILE A 36 18.56 11.29 -32.59
CA ILE A 36 19.36 10.22 -31.97
C ILE A 36 19.77 10.66 -30.57
N PRO A 37 19.43 9.90 -29.51
CA PRO A 37 18.65 8.67 -29.48
C PRO A 37 17.14 8.89 -29.70
N LEU A 38 16.49 7.90 -30.26
CA LEU A 38 15.04 7.94 -30.46
C LEU A 38 14.33 7.87 -29.09
N LYS A 39 13.51 8.89 -28.78
CA LYS A 39 12.81 9.03 -27.47
C LYS A 39 11.48 8.26 -27.39
N VAL A 40 11.05 7.68 -28.49
CA VAL A 40 9.77 6.98 -28.65
C VAL A 40 10.05 5.56 -29.07
N ASP A 41 9.16 4.62 -28.74
CA ASP A 41 9.28 3.24 -29.21
C ASP A 41 9.34 3.19 -30.75
N ALA A 42 10.25 2.37 -31.26
CA ALA A 42 10.51 2.26 -32.70
C ALA A 42 9.23 1.89 -33.48
N ARG A 43 8.42 1.00 -32.92
CA ARG A 43 7.15 0.57 -33.53
C ARG A 43 6.13 1.70 -33.60
N GLU A 44 5.98 2.46 -32.52
CA GLU A 44 5.07 3.61 -32.48
C GLU A 44 5.52 4.68 -33.49
N PHE A 45 6.82 4.93 -33.57
CA PHE A 45 7.37 5.88 -34.54
C PHE A 45 7.12 5.43 -35.97
N VAL A 46 7.29 4.15 -36.28
CA VAL A 46 7.03 3.57 -37.61
C VAL A 46 5.55 3.68 -37.98
N GLN A 47 4.64 3.43 -37.05
CA GLN A 47 3.20 3.60 -37.31
C GLN A 47 2.84 5.06 -37.68
N ARG A 48 3.48 6.02 -37.03
CA ARG A 48 3.34 7.45 -37.39
C ARG A 48 3.91 7.72 -38.78
N LEU A 49 5.07 7.14 -39.13
CA LEU A 49 5.68 7.29 -40.45
C LEU A 49 4.80 6.70 -41.56
N ILE A 50 4.25 5.49 -41.35
CA ILE A 50 3.34 4.83 -42.30
C ILE A 50 2.12 5.72 -42.54
N THR A 51 1.52 6.24 -41.47
CA THR A 51 0.36 7.11 -41.58
C THR A 51 0.68 8.45 -42.27
N PHE A 52 1.81 9.06 -41.95
CA PHE A 52 2.19 10.38 -42.50
C PHE A 52 2.60 10.34 -43.97
N HIS A 53 3.32 9.27 -44.37
CA HIS A 53 3.82 9.09 -45.73
C HIS A 53 2.93 8.20 -46.60
N ASN A 54 1.76 7.75 -46.09
CA ASN A 54 0.85 6.81 -46.75
C ASN A 54 1.54 5.56 -47.28
N LEU A 55 2.42 4.98 -46.46
CA LEU A 55 3.17 3.77 -46.80
C LEU A 55 2.29 2.52 -46.65
N PRO A 56 2.55 1.46 -47.46
CA PRO A 56 1.85 0.19 -47.29
C PRO A 56 2.10 -0.46 -45.93
N CYS A 57 1.03 -0.91 -45.24
CA CYS A 57 1.10 -1.47 -43.90
C CYS A 57 1.98 -2.71 -43.77
N TYR A 58 2.17 -3.48 -44.89
CA TYR A 58 3.02 -4.66 -44.88
C TYR A 58 4.51 -4.36 -44.67
N LEU A 59 4.93 -3.10 -44.80
CA LEU A 59 6.31 -2.66 -44.55
C LEU A 59 6.61 -2.45 -43.04
N GLU A 60 5.59 -2.43 -42.17
CA GLU A 60 5.76 -2.13 -40.74
C GLU A 60 6.84 -3.00 -40.06
N PRO A 61 6.86 -4.36 -40.24
CA PRO A 61 7.84 -5.18 -39.52
C PRO A 61 9.29 -4.93 -40.01
N GLU A 62 9.46 -4.76 -41.33
CA GLU A 62 10.79 -4.55 -41.92
C GLU A 62 11.30 -3.13 -41.59
N LEU A 63 10.45 -2.13 -41.67
CA LEU A 63 10.77 -0.76 -41.34
C LEU A 63 11.10 -0.60 -39.84
N THR A 64 10.38 -1.30 -38.95
CA THR A 64 10.65 -1.30 -37.51
C THR A 64 12.02 -1.89 -37.23
N LYS A 65 12.35 -3.03 -37.84
CA LYS A 65 13.64 -3.70 -37.65
C LYS A 65 14.81 -2.84 -38.15
N THR A 66 14.70 -2.29 -39.34
CA THR A 66 15.77 -1.46 -39.94
C THR A 66 15.93 -0.13 -39.17
N LEU A 67 14.86 0.45 -38.67
CA LEU A 67 14.91 1.64 -37.83
C LEU A 67 15.60 1.36 -36.48
N ASP A 68 15.30 0.23 -35.84
CA ASP A 68 15.92 -0.15 -34.58
C ASP A 68 17.41 -0.42 -34.74
N GLU A 69 17.82 -1.12 -35.82
CA GLU A 69 19.23 -1.35 -36.17
C GLU A 69 19.95 -0.02 -36.45
N PHE A 70 19.31 0.90 -37.18
CA PHE A 70 19.86 2.24 -37.45
C PHE A 70 20.03 3.06 -36.18
N ASN A 71 19.03 3.07 -35.30
CA ASN A 71 19.09 3.78 -34.02
C ASN A 71 20.22 3.22 -33.13
N LYS A 72 20.34 1.89 -32.99
CA LYS A 72 21.41 1.23 -32.23
C LYS A 72 22.80 1.57 -32.79
N SER A 73 22.97 1.51 -34.11
CA SER A 73 24.24 1.84 -34.77
C SER A 73 24.60 3.31 -34.58
N SER A 74 23.64 4.19 -34.78
CA SER A 74 23.84 5.64 -34.64
C SER A 74 24.14 6.08 -33.21
N CYS A 75 23.49 5.43 -32.21
CA CYS A 75 23.80 5.64 -30.78
C CYS A 75 25.23 5.20 -30.44
N ARG A 76 25.69 4.03 -30.94
CA ARG A 76 27.06 3.57 -30.73
C ARG A 76 28.10 4.54 -31.29
N GLU A 77 27.91 4.96 -32.55
CA GLU A 77 28.82 5.95 -33.17
C GLU A 77 28.86 7.28 -32.41
N LEU A 78 27.72 7.71 -31.85
CA LEU A 78 27.67 8.93 -31.04
C LEU A 78 28.44 8.73 -29.74
N GLN A 79 28.25 7.59 -29.07
CA GLN A 79 28.99 7.24 -27.84
C GLN A 79 30.48 7.14 -28.09
N ASP A 80 30.91 6.53 -29.18
CA ASP A 80 32.34 6.40 -29.54
C ASP A 80 32.96 7.77 -29.79
N LYS A 81 32.28 8.68 -30.48
CA LYS A 81 32.72 10.06 -30.68
C LYS A 81 32.84 10.83 -29.36
N MET A 82 31.85 10.69 -28.49
CA MET A 82 31.86 11.34 -27.18
C MET A 82 32.99 10.79 -26.29
N GLY A 83 33.13 9.46 -26.27
CA GLY A 83 34.24 8.82 -25.54
C GLY A 83 35.60 9.24 -26.06
N GLY A 84 35.79 9.32 -27.38
CA GLY A 84 37.01 9.82 -28.00
C GLY A 84 37.30 11.28 -27.63
N ALA A 85 36.31 12.16 -27.68
CA ALA A 85 36.43 13.55 -27.28
C ALA A 85 36.78 13.71 -25.78
N ALA A 86 36.15 12.93 -24.91
CA ALA A 86 36.42 12.91 -23.47
C ALA A 86 37.86 12.43 -23.19
N LEU A 87 38.35 11.39 -23.88
CA LEU A 87 39.73 10.91 -23.75
C LEU A 87 40.75 11.97 -24.19
N GLU A 88 40.46 12.68 -25.28
CA GLU A 88 41.32 13.76 -25.75
C GLU A 88 41.33 14.92 -24.76
N GLN A 89 40.20 15.27 -24.19
CA GLN A 89 40.08 16.29 -23.15
C GLN A 89 40.82 15.89 -21.87
N MET A 90 40.77 14.61 -21.47
CA MET A 90 41.58 14.08 -20.36
C MET A 90 43.11 14.17 -20.60
N ARG A 91 43.54 13.97 -21.86
CA ARG A 91 44.97 14.12 -22.23
C ARG A 91 45.44 15.56 -22.18
N GLN A 92 44.55 16.51 -22.42
CA GLN A 92 44.87 17.94 -22.46
C GLN A 92 44.67 18.63 -21.12
N SER A 93 43.95 18.04 -20.17
CA SER A 93 43.68 18.61 -18.85
C SER A 93 44.66 18.10 -17.80
N SER A 94 45.14 19.00 -16.93
CA SER A 94 45.96 18.64 -15.76
C SER A 94 45.14 18.12 -14.58
N GLN A 95 43.84 17.84 -14.78
CA GLN A 95 42.94 17.30 -13.76
C GLN A 95 43.28 15.85 -13.44
N CYS A 96 43.17 15.47 -12.17
CA CYS A 96 43.48 14.12 -11.72
C CYS A 96 42.53 13.08 -12.36
N ALA A 97 43.10 12.04 -12.97
CA ALA A 97 42.31 10.96 -13.59
C ALA A 97 41.33 10.31 -12.61
N ALA A 98 41.60 10.36 -11.30
CA ALA A 98 40.72 9.85 -10.26
C ALA A 98 39.38 10.60 -10.19
N ASP A 99 39.38 11.94 -10.41
CA ASP A 99 38.15 12.74 -10.39
C ASP A 99 37.23 12.38 -11.58
N TYR A 100 37.83 12.11 -12.74
CA TYR A 100 37.06 11.65 -13.90
C TYR A 100 36.53 10.26 -13.72
N ILE A 101 37.29 9.33 -13.15
CA ILE A 101 36.84 7.97 -12.85
C ILE A 101 35.67 7.98 -11.85
N SER A 102 35.77 8.82 -10.80
CA SER A 102 34.67 8.97 -9.82
C SER A 102 33.40 9.51 -10.48
N SER A 103 33.53 10.61 -11.26
CA SER A 103 32.39 11.19 -11.97
C SER A 103 31.73 10.22 -12.96
N TRP A 104 32.54 9.44 -13.68
CA TRP A 104 32.00 8.41 -14.60
C TRP A 104 31.37 7.24 -13.87
N SER A 105 31.96 6.81 -12.75
CA SER A 105 31.36 5.77 -11.90
C SER A 105 30.00 6.18 -11.37
N ASP A 106 29.85 7.42 -10.91
CA ASP A 106 28.58 7.97 -10.42
C ASP A 106 27.55 8.08 -11.55
N THR A 107 27.96 8.59 -12.71
CA THR A 107 27.09 8.68 -13.89
C THR A 107 26.66 7.30 -14.37
N PHE A 108 27.60 6.34 -14.46
CA PHE A 108 27.29 4.97 -14.85
C PHE A 108 26.34 4.30 -13.86
N THR A 109 26.57 4.49 -12.56
CA THR A 109 25.68 3.95 -11.51
C THR A 109 24.28 4.53 -11.62
N GLN A 110 24.16 5.82 -11.89
CA GLN A 110 22.88 6.49 -12.05
C GLN A 110 22.16 6.05 -13.34
N GLU A 111 22.87 5.95 -14.46
CA GLU A 111 22.30 5.43 -15.70
C GLU A 111 21.93 3.97 -15.58
N HIS A 112 22.79 3.12 -15.00
CA HIS A 112 22.48 1.71 -14.75
C HIS A 112 21.23 1.55 -13.86
N ALA A 113 21.08 2.36 -12.81
CA ALA A 113 19.89 2.37 -11.98
C ALA A 113 18.63 2.76 -12.79
N ASN A 114 18.73 3.72 -13.70
CA ASN A 114 17.64 4.12 -14.58
C ASN A 114 17.28 3.04 -15.60
N TYR A 115 18.26 2.34 -16.17
CA TYR A 115 18.03 1.24 -17.10
C TYR A 115 17.57 -0.05 -16.40
N SER A 116 18.11 -0.37 -15.24
CA SER A 116 17.65 -1.51 -14.43
C SER A 116 16.22 -1.33 -13.96
N SER A 117 15.83 -0.11 -13.60
CA SER A 117 14.44 0.18 -13.22
C SER A 117 13.44 0.08 -14.40
N ALA A 118 13.92 0.11 -15.64
CA ALA A 118 13.08 -0.01 -16.83
C ALA A 118 12.89 -1.46 -17.33
N THR A 119 13.79 -2.39 -16.93
CA THR A 119 13.80 -3.78 -17.42
C THR A 119 13.64 -4.83 -16.34
N ASP A 120 14.04 -4.57 -15.11
CA ASP A 120 13.83 -5.50 -14.01
C ASP A 120 12.52 -5.15 -13.30
N LYS A 121 11.45 -5.87 -13.65
CA LYS A 121 10.26 -5.92 -12.82
C LYS A 121 10.71 -6.34 -11.42
N SER A 122 10.30 -5.61 -10.40
CA SER A 122 10.61 -6.02 -9.03
C SER A 122 10.08 -7.44 -8.79
N GLU A 123 10.74 -8.21 -7.94
CA GLU A 123 10.28 -9.57 -7.56
C GLU A 123 8.81 -9.56 -7.13
N GLU A 124 8.36 -8.48 -6.48
CA GLU A 124 6.97 -8.28 -6.10
C GLU A 124 6.04 -8.10 -7.30
N SER A 125 6.49 -7.40 -8.35
CA SER A 125 5.71 -7.23 -9.58
C SER A 125 5.59 -8.53 -10.35
N VAL A 126 6.67 -9.30 -10.43
CA VAL A 126 6.68 -10.63 -11.06
C VAL A 126 5.76 -11.58 -10.30
N PHE A 127 5.86 -11.61 -8.98
CA PHE A 127 4.99 -12.43 -8.15
C PHE A 127 3.51 -12.04 -8.32
N SER A 128 3.20 -10.74 -8.35
CA SER A 128 1.82 -10.28 -8.54
C SER A 128 1.23 -10.67 -9.90
N GLU A 129 2.03 -10.65 -10.98
CA GLU A 129 1.60 -11.12 -12.30
C GLU A 129 1.34 -12.63 -12.32
N MET A 130 2.23 -13.42 -11.71
CA MET A 130 2.04 -14.87 -11.57
C MET A 130 0.78 -15.20 -10.76
N TYR A 131 0.61 -14.55 -9.62
CA TYR A 131 -0.57 -14.72 -8.77
C TYR A 131 -1.85 -14.33 -9.51
N HIS A 132 -1.86 -13.18 -10.17
CA HIS A 132 -3.00 -12.73 -10.98
C HIS A 132 -3.37 -13.73 -12.07
N SER A 133 -2.39 -14.35 -12.72
CA SER A 133 -2.64 -15.41 -13.69
C SER A 133 -3.31 -16.64 -13.05
N LEU A 134 -2.87 -17.03 -11.84
CA LEU A 134 -3.39 -18.21 -11.14
C LEU A 134 -4.82 -18.01 -10.62
N ILE A 135 -5.19 -16.82 -10.14
CA ILE A 135 -6.57 -16.56 -9.66
C ILE A 135 -7.63 -16.63 -10.77
N HIS A 136 -7.22 -16.47 -12.03
CA HIS A 136 -8.09 -16.62 -13.19
C HIS A 136 -8.02 -18.03 -13.81
N SER A 137 -7.37 -18.99 -13.16
CA SER A 137 -7.19 -20.35 -13.61
C SER A 137 -7.94 -21.37 -12.73
N ALA A 138 -7.89 -22.65 -13.12
CA ALA A 138 -8.40 -23.74 -12.29
C ALA A 138 -7.61 -23.93 -10.96
N ALA A 139 -6.44 -23.32 -10.81
CA ALA A 139 -5.64 -23.39 -9.59
C ALA A 139 -6.19 -22.54 -8.43
N LEU A 140 -7.18 -21.65 -8.68
CA LEU A 140 -7.77 -20.77 -7.67
C LEU A 140 -8.23 -21.51 -6.42
N GLU A 141 -8.95 -22.62 -6.58
CA GLU A 141 -9.48 -23.38 -5.44
C GLU A 141 -8.36 -23.94 -4.56
N THR A 142 -7.32 -24.50 -5.17
CA THR A 142 -6.15 -25.03 -4.45
C THR A 142 -5.38 -23.92 -3.73
N LEU A 143 -5.23 -22.78 -4.38
CA LEU A 143 -4.57 -21.60 -3.81
C LEU A 143 -5.32 -21.09 -2.56
N LEU A 144 -6.64 -21.00 -2.62
CA LEU A 144 -7.47 -20.58 -1.49
C LEU A 144 -7.44 -21.61 -0.34
N GLN A 145 -7.42 -22.91 -0.64
CA GLN A 145 -7.27 -23.95 0.36
C GLN A 145 -5.92 -23.86 1.08
N LEU A 146 -4.84 -23.58 0.33
CA LEU A 146 -3.50 -23.40 0.88
C LEU A 146 -3.44 -22.19 1.82
N GLU A 147 -3.94 -21.03 1.37
CA GLU A 147 -4.01 -19.81 2.20
C GLU A 147 -4.82 -20.03 3.47
N ASN A 148 -5.94 -20.76 3.37
CA ASN A 148 -6.75 -21.09 4.54
C ASN A 148 -6.00 -22.00 5.53
N THR A 149 -5.25 -22.98 5.03
CA THR A 149 -4.42 -23.86 5.88
C THR A 149 -3.37 -23.05 6.65
N TYR A 150 -2.70 -22.14 5.99
CA TYR A 150 -1.74 -21.24 6.62
C TYR A 150 -2.39 -20.34 7.67
N ALA A 151 -3.58 -19.83 7.38
CA ALA A 151 -4.31 -19.01 8.32
C ALA A 151 -4.72 -19.76 9.59
N ILE A 152 -5.17 -21.01 9.46
CA ILE A 152 -5.50 -21.87 10.61
C ILE A 152 -4.26 -22.13 11.46
N ALA A 153 -3.11 -22.40 10.83
CA ALA A 153 -1.85 -22.60 11.55
C ALA A 153 -1.41 -21.35 12.32
N MET A 154 -1.60 -20.15 11.75
CA MET A 154 -1.32 -18.89 12.44
C MET A 154 -2.26 -18.67 13.63
N ASP A 155 -3.56 -18.91 13.44
CA ASP A 155 -4.56 -18.77 14.51
C ASP A 155 -4.28 -19.70 15.70
N ASP A 156 -3.84 -20.94 15.44
CA ASP A 156 -3.45 -21.88 16.47
C ASP A 156 -2.27 -21.35 17.33
N VAL A 157 -1.26 -20.77 16.70
CA VAL A 157 -0.12 -20.18 17.42
C VAL A 157 -0.52 -18.94 18.20
N VAL A 158 -1.34 -18.06 17.62
CA VAL A 158 -1.88 -16.87 18.29
C VAL A 158 -2.73 -17.25 19.49
N SER A 159 -3.57 -18.28 19.36
CA SER A 159 -4.38 -18.81 20.47
C SER A 159 -3.53 -19.40 21.59
N LYS A 160 -2.48 -20.15 21.24
CA LYS A 160 -1.51 -20.68 22.23
C LYS A 160 -0.79 -19.55 22.95
N LYS A 161 -0.35 -18.51 22.24
CA LYS A 161 0.23 -17.29 22.82
C LYS A 161 -0.71 -16.66 23.84
N ALA A 162 -1.97 -16.40 23.43
CA ALA A 162 -2.96 -15.78 24.30
C ALA A 162 -3.23 -16.59 25.58
N ASN A 163 -3.35 -17.91 25.45
CA ASN A 163 -3.55 -18.80 26.59
C ASN A 163 -2.33 -18.84 27.53
N ALA A 164 -1.11 -18.83 26.98
CA ALA A 164 0.11 -18.80 27.77
C ALA A 164 0.27 -17.49 28.55
N ILE A 165 -0.01 -16.34 27.90
CA ILE A 165 0.02 -15.04 28.57
C ILE A 165 -1.01 -14.99 29.69
N LYS A 166 -2.26 -15.39 29.43
CA LYS A 166 -3.31 -15.42 30.45
C LYS A 166 -2.96 -16.31 31.63
N ALA A 167 -2.43 -17.51 31.40
CA ALA A 167 -2.00 -18.42 32.48
C ALA A 167 -0.87 -17.83 33.33
N MET A 168 0.06 -17.12 32.70
CA MET A 168 1.13 -16.40 33.37
C MET A 168 0.59 -15.24 34.22
N GLU A 169 -0.29 -14.41 33.65
CA GLU A 169 -0.94 -13.28 34.36
C GLU A 169 -1.70 -13.78 35.60
N GLU A 170 -2.50 -14.84 35.47
CA GLU A 170 -3.22 -15.44 36.59
C GLU A 170 -2.28 -16.01 37.66
N LYS A 171 -1.10 -16.51 37.28
CA LYS A 171 -0.07 -16.95 38.21
C LYS A 171 0.57 -15.77 38.92
N HIS A 172 0.98 -14.73 38.16
CA HIS A 172 1.61 -13.53 38.71
C HIS A 172 0.67 -12.78 39.65
N GLN A 173 -0.64 -12.72 39.32
CA GLN A 173 -1.64 -12.09 40.17
C GLN A 173 -1.72 -12.82 41.54
N ARG A 174 -1.80 -14.15 41.54
CA ARG A 174 -1.86 -14.95 42.79
C ARG A 174 -0.59 -14.76 43.63
N GLU A 175 0.59 -14.82 43.03
CA GLU A 175 1.86 -14.61 43.71
C GLU A 175 1.98 -13.21 44.32
N MET A 176 1.46 -12.18 43.61
CA MET A 176 1.44 -10.81 44.11
C MET A 176 0.44 -10.63 45.26
N GLU A 177 -0.77 -11.20 45.16
CA GLU A 177 -1.76 -11.17 46.22
C GLU A 177 -1.24 -11.87 47.51
N ASP A 178 -0.60 -13.01 47.39
CA ASP A 178 0.00 -13.72 48.50
C ASP A 178 1.15 -12.92 49.14
N SER A 179 1.97 -12.26 48.32
CA SER A 179 3.07 -11.42 48.81
C SER A 179 2.57 -10.19 49.56
N ILE A 180 1.52 -9.54 49.04
CA ILE A 180 0.90 -8.38 49.68
C ILE A 180 0.21 -8.77 50.99
N ASN A 181 -0.50 -9.89 51.05
CA ASN A 181 -1.16 -10.37 52.25
C ASN A 181 -0.17 -10.72 53.38
N ASN A 182 1.05 -11.08 53.03
CA ASN A 182 2.14 -11.40 53.97
C ASN A 182 3.06 -10.21 54.27
N LEU A 183 2.74 -9.02 53.75
CA LEU A 183 3.55 -7.82 53.91
C LEU A 183 3.62 -7.39 55.40
N GLY A 184 4.83 -7.19 55.90
CA GLY A 184 5.09 -6.81 57.29
C GLY A 184 5.11 -7.98 58.30
N ILE A 185 4.80 -9.22 57.86
CA ILE A 185 4.90 -10.45 58.67
C ILE A 185 6.10 -11.29 58.22
N VAL A 186 6.18 -11.64 56.94
CA VAL A 186 7.21 -12.50 56.36
C VAL A 186 7.90 -11.80 55.18
N THR A 187 7.19 -10.94 54.41
CA THR A 187 7.68 -10.24 53.24
C THR A 187 7.94 -8.75 53.54
N SER A 188 9.03 -8.23 52.98
CA SER A 188 9.36 -6.78 53.01
C SER A 188 8.97 -6.09 51.68
N ASP A 189 8.87 -4.76 51.73
CA ASP A 189 8.61 -3.94 50.51
C ASP A 189 9.64 -4.22 49.40
N LYS A 190 10.88 -4.58 49.80
CA LYS A 190 11.91 -4.93 48.82
C LYS A 190 11.59 -6.24 48.13
N ASP A 191 11.10 -7.24 48.86
CA ASP A 191 10.77 -8.56 48.29
C ASP A 191 9.60 -8.44 47.30
N VAL A 192 8.62 -7.57 47.58
CA VAL A 192 7.50 -7.29 46.66
C VAL A 192 8.00 -6.60 45.38
N ASN A 193 8.92 -5.64 45.48
CA ASN A 193 9.50 -4.97 44.32
C ASN A 193 10.36 -5.93 43.48
N ASP A 194 11.15 -6.81 44.13
CA ASP A 194 11.95 -7.83 43.46
C ASP A 194 11.06 -8.88 42.77
N LEU A 195 9.90 -9.20 43.35
CA LEU A 195 8.89 -10.06 42.73
C LEU A 195 8.27 -9.39 41.49
N ALA A 196 7.87 -8.14 41.61
CA ALA A 196 7.32 -7.37 40.48
C ALA A 196 8.33 -7.25 39.32
N ALA A 197 9.61 -7.04 39.61
CA ALA A 197 10.66 -7.00 38.61
C ALA A 197 10.79 -8.36 37.87
N ARG A 198 10.78 -9.49 38.61
CA ARG A 198 10.79 -10.83 38.00
C ARG A 198 9.57 -11.10 37.14
N HIS A 199 8.37 -10.69 37.59
CA HIS A 199 7.15 -10.81 36.78
C HIS A 199 7.24 -10.02 35.47
N CYS A 200 7.86 -8.85 35.50
CA CYS A 200 8.09 -8.05 34.29
C CYS A 200 9.08 -8.74 33.33
N GLU A 201 10.17 -9.31 33.86
CA GLU A 201 11.15 -10.06 33.09
C GLU A 201 10.53 -11.32 32.43
N ASP A 202 9.75 -12.09 33.22
CA ASP A 202 9.05 -13.28 32.73
C ASP A 202 8.06 -12.94 31.62
N ALA A 203 7.30 -11.84 31.77
CA ALA A 203 6.37 -11.36 30.76
C ALA A 203 7.09 -10.95 29.48
N GLN A 204 8.22 -10.25 29.59
CA GLN A 204 9.01 -9.84 28.43
C GLN A 204 9.64 -11.05 27.72
N MET A 205 10.15 -12.03 28.45
CA MET A 205 10.69 -13.26 27.88
C MET A 205 9.63 -14.05 27.13
N LEU A 206 8.44 -14.22 27.72
CA LEU A 206 7.34 -14.94 27.08
C LEU A 206 6.85 -14.23 25.81
N GLU A 207 6.72 -12.89 25.84
CA GLU A 207 6.35 -12.11 24.67
C GLU A 207 7.39 -12.23 23.55
N THR A 208 8.68 -12.15 23.89
CA THR A 208 9.78 -12.29 22.92
C THR A 208 9.79 -13.68 22.28
N TYR A 209 9.58 -14.73 23.09
CA TYR A 209 9.49 -16.10 22.60
C TYR A 209 8.38 -16.26 21.56
N TRP A 210 7.15 -15.87 21.91
CA TRP A 210 6.01 -16.02 21.00
C TRP A 210 6.11 -15.13 19.76
N SER A 211 6.69 -13.94 19.88
CA SER A 211 6.94 -13.07 18.73
C SER A 211 7.94 -13.71 17.76
N SER A 212 8.96 -14.38 18.27
CA SER A 212 9.93 -15.14 17.45
C SER A 212 9.27 -16.32 16.74
N GLU A 213 8.45 -17.10 17.45
CA GLU A 213 7.71 -18.23 16.87
C GLU A 213 6.77 -17.80 15.75
N LEU A 214 6.01 -16.72 15.97
CA LEU A 214 5.12 -16.16 14.95
C LEU A 214 5.90 -15.68 13.71
N SER A 215 7.00 -14.96 13.92
CA SER A 215 7.83 -14.46 12.83
C SER A 215 8.45 -15.59 12.01
N GLN A 216 8.94 -16.65 12.67
CA GLN A 216 9.50 -17.81 11.98
C GLN A 216 8.44 -18.54 11.15
N LEU A 217 7.22 -18.72 11.70
CA LEU A 217 6.11 -19.35 11.00
C LEU A 217 5.71 -18.52 9.78
N GLN A 218 5.59 -17.21 9.92
CA GLN A 218 5.25 -16.29 8.82
C GLN A 218 6.29 -16.32 7.70
N GLU A 219 7.59 -16.29 8.04
CA GLU A 219 8.65 -16.35 7.04
C GLU A 219 8.69 -17.70 6.30
N MET A 220 8.47 -18.80 7.01
CA MET A 220 8.37 -20.13 6.43
C MET A 220 7.19 -20.22 5.46
N GLN A 221 5.98 -19.84 5.89
CA GLN A 221 4.76 -19.86 5.07
C GLN A 221 4.91 -18.96 3.85
N LYS A 222 5.49 -17.76 4.00
CA LYS A 222 5.71 -16.82 2.89
C LYS A 222 6.62 -17.40 1.82
N ARG A 223 7.71 -18.05 2.24
CA ARG A 223 8.64 -18.71 1.31
C ARG A 223 7.96 -19.86 0.58
N GLU A 224 7.34 -20.80 1.30
CA GLU A 224 6.66 -21.96 0.74
C GLU A 224 5.54 -21.56 -0.24
N TYR A 225 4.76 -20.54 0.12
CA TYR A 225 3.69 -20.03 -0.72
C TYR A 225 4.22 -19.44 -2.03
N ARG A 226 5.26 -18.62 -1.97
CA ARG A 226 5.87 -18.02 -3.16
C ARG A 226 6.50 -19.08 -4.07
N GLU A 227 7.18 -20.05 -3.50
CA GLU A 227 7.72 -21.19 -4.27
C GLU A 227 6.60 -21.98 -4.95
N TRP A 228 5.50 -22.24 -4.25
CA TRP A 228 4.35 -22.94 -4.79
C TRP A 228 3.70 -22.17 -5.95
N VAL A 229 3.42 -20.87 -5.77
CA VAL A 229 2.85 -19.99 -6.80
C VAL A 229 3.74 -19.97 -8.05
N THR A 230 5.04 -19.81 -7.89
CA THR A 230 6.00 -19.80 -8.99
C THR A 230 5.98 -21.12 -9.76
N LYS A 231 6.03 -22.25 -9.05
CA LYS A 231 6.05 -23.58 -9.64
C LYS A 231 4.78 -23.89 -10.43
N VAL A 232 3.61 -23.62 -9.85
CA VAL A 232 2.32 -23.86 -10.51
C VAL A 232 2.16 -22.97 -11.74
N HIS A 233 2.61 -21.72 -11.68
CA HIS A 233 2.60 -20.83 -12.83
C HIS A 233 3.52 -21.33 -13.94
N GLU A 234 4.75 -21.75 -13.63
CA GLU A 234 5.67 -22.33 -14.62
C GLU A 234 5.10 -23.59 -15.28
N ASP A 235 4.47 -24.48 -14.50
CA ASP A 235 3.83 -25.69 -15.03
C ASP A 235 2.65 -25.32 -15.95
N MET A 236 1.84 -24.33 -15.62
CA MET A 236 0.78 -23.82 -16.51
C MET A 236 1.34 -23.27 -17.83
N VAL A 237 2.41 -22.50 -17.78
CA VAL A 237 3.03 -21.93 -18.98
C VAL A 237 3.61 -23.03 -19.86
N ARG A 238 4.22 -24.07 -19.27
CA ARG A 238 4.73 -25.25 -20.02
C ARG A 238 3.60 -26.01 -20.73
N VAL A 239 2.50 -26.29 -20.03
CA VAL A 239 1.33 -26.97 -20.63
C VAL A 239 0.70 -26.14 -21.75
N SER A 240 0.68 -24.83 -21.61
CA SER A 240 0.16 -23.92 -22.65
C SER A 240 1.07 -23.86 -23.88
N SER A 241 2.38 -24.12 -23.71
CA SER A 241 3.38 -24.05 -24.78
C SER A 241 3.51 -25.36 -25.59
N ASP A 242 3.08 -26.51 -25.03
CA ASP A 242 3.22 -27.82 -25.65
C ASP A 242 1.92 -28.66 -25.47
N PRO A 243 0.94 -28.55 -26.40
CA PRO A 243 -0.36 -29.22 -26.28
C PRO A 243 -0.31 -30.77 -26.33
N SER A 244 0.86 -31.34 -26.65
CA SER A 244 1.02 -32.80 -26.77
C SER A 244 1.33 -33.54 -25.45
N SER A 245 1.52 -32.84 -24.34
CA SER A 245 1.89 -33.41 -23.03
C SER A 245 0.74 -33.45 -21.99
N VAL A 246 -0.51 -33.45 -22.45
CA VAL A 246 -1.70 -33.26 -21.59
C VAL A 246 -2.02 -34.44 -20.65
N GLU A 247 -1.43 -35.62 -20.85
CA GLU A 247 -1.87 -36.84 -20.12
C GLU A 247 -1.12 -37.09 -18.79
N ASP A 248 0.05 -36.50 -18.52
CA ASP A 248 0.86 -36.84 -17.35
C ASP A 248 1.00 -35.76 -16.28
N SER A 249 0.59 -34.52 -16.54
CA SER A 249 0.91 -33.39 -15.65
C SER A 249 -0.11 -33.13 -14.54
N PHE A 250 -1.30 -33.73 -14.56
CA PHE A 250 -2.34 -33.52 -13.53
C PHE A 250 -2.18 -34.44 -12.29
N SER A 251 -1.10 -35.24 -12.20
CA SER A 251 -0.91 -36.22 -11.11
C SER A 251 -0.11 -35.70 -9.90
N ILE A 252 0.45 -34.49 -9.93
CA ILE A 252 1.31 -33.98 -8.84
C ILE A 252 0.50 -33.50 -7.61
N GLY A 253 -0.81 -33.30 -7.73
CA GLY A 253 -1.67 -32.91 -6.62
C GLY A 253 -2.22 -34.04 -5.73
N LYS A 254 -1.97 -35.32 -6.05
CA LYS A 254 -2.65 -36.44 -5.34
C LYS A 254 -1.85 -37.09 -4.21
N ASN A 255 -0.60 -36.73 -3.96
CA ASN A 255 0.23 -37.38 -2.93
C ASN A 255 0.25 -36.69 -1.57
N HIS A 256 -0.47 -35.61 -1.37
CA HIS A 256 -0.86 -35.11 -0.04
C HIS A 256 -2.38 -35.21 0.14
N SER A 257 -2.87 -36.43 0.10
CA SER A 257 -4.21 -36.76 0.56
C SER A 257 -4.26 -36.63 2.08
N MET A 258 -4.42 -35.41 2.58
CA MET A 258 -5.09 -35.22 3.86
C MET A 258 -6.58 -35.42 3.60
N SER A 259 -7.14 -36.40 4.28
CA SER A 259 -8.53 -36.81 4.21
C SER A 259 -9.47 -35.59 4.21
N VAL A 260 -10.14 -35.40 3.09
CA VAL A 260 -11.25 -34.46 2.96
C VAL A 260 -12.35 -34.96 3.88
N GLN A 261 -12.43 -34.43 5.08
CA GLN A 261 -13.65 -34.48 5.86
C GLN A 261 -14.65 -33.58 5.14
N SER A 262 -15.73 -34.22 4.69
CA SER A 262 -16.88 -33.63 4.04
C SER A 262 -17.29 -32.32 4.74
N MET A 263 -17.37 -31.25 3.97
CA MET A 263 -17.92 -29.97 4.41
C MET A 263 -19.34 -30.18 4.98
N PRO A 264 -19.65 -29.64 6.16
CA PRO A 264 -21.04 -29.59 6.60
C PRO A 264 -21.81 -28.65 5.68
N GLU A 265 -22.96 -29.14 5.22
CA GLU A 265 -23.91 -28.40 4.41
C GLU A 265 -24.21 -27.02 5.01
N ALA A 266 -24.33 -26.05 4.11
CA ALA A 266 -24.76 -24.69 4.42
C ALA A 266 -26.18 -24.71 4.98
N ASN A 267 -26.32 -24.82 6.30
CA ASN A 267 -27.57 -24.49 6.96
C ASN A 267 -27.31 -23.71 8.23
N GLU A 268 -28.08 -22.63 8.34
CA GLU A 268 -28.23 -21.72 9.46
C GLU A 268 -27.20 -20.56 9.50
N PHE A 269 -27.54 -19.51 8.75
CA PHE A 269 -27.35 -18.15 9.17
C PHE A 269 -28.02 -17.95 10.54
N SER A 270 -27.38 -18.42 11.60
CA SER A 270 -27.73 -17.94 12.93
C SER A 270 -27.08 -16.55 13.04
N THR A 271 -27.91 -15.55 13.03
CA THR A 271 -27.62 -14.19 13.45
C THR A 271 -26.90 -14.24 14.81
N SER A 272 -25.56 -14.28 14.78
CA SER A 272 -24.77 -13.96 15.95
C SER A 272 -25.05 -12.52 16.32
N GLU A 273 -25.29 -12.28 17.59
CA GLU A 273 -25.49 -10.97 18.21
C GLU A 273 -24.75 -9.89 17.45
N HIS A 274 -25.52 -9.06 16.72
CA HIS A 274 -25.05 -7.80 16.20
C HIS A 274 -24.62 -6.99 17.44
N ASP A 275 -23.34 -6.91 17.67
CA ASP A 275 -22.77 -5.75 18.33
C ASP A 275 -23.40 -4.56 17.60
N PHE A 276 -24.33 -3.84 18.26
CA PHE A 276 -25.13 -2.77 17.65
C PHE A 276 -24.19 -1.70 17.12
N ARG A 277 -23.70 -1.92 15.93
CA ARG A 277 -22.88 -0.98 15.19
C ARG A 277 -23.86 0.01 14.58
N LEU A 278 -23.94 1.21 15.19
CA LEU A 278 -24.70 2.29 14.58
C LEU A 278 -24.10 2.55 13.20
N GLU A 279 -24.91 2.38 12.17
CA GLU A 279 -24.49 2.53 10.78
C GLU A 279 -25.62 3.12 9.95
N GLU A 280 -25.29 4.12 9.13
CA GLU A 280 -26.19 4.66 8.12
C GLU A 280 -25.46 4.84 6.79
N SER A 281 -26.16 4.59 5.69
CA SER A 281 -25.60 4.65 4.33
C SER A 281 -26.43 5.55 3.44
N PHE A 282 -25.76 6.35 2.62
CA PHE A 282 -26.36 7.33 1.71
C PHE A 282 -25.71 7.25 0.33
N THR A 283 -26.53 7.33 -0.70
CA THR A 283 -26.04 7.47 -2.07
C THR A 283 -26.21 8.91 -2.51
N ILE A 284 -25.14 9.52 -3.02
CA ILE A 284 -25.11 10.92 -3.43
C ILE A 284 -24.62 11.06 -4.87
N LEU A 285 -25.03 12.15 -5.52
CA LEU A 285 -24.55 12.55 -6.82
C LEU A 285 -23.72 13.84 -6.66
N LEU A 286 -22.41 13.74 -6.90
CA LEU A 286 -21.49 14.87 -6.83
C LEU A 286 -20.77 15.07 -8.16
N GLY A 287 -20.40 16.30 -8.47
CA GLY A 287 -19.63 16.70 -9.63
C GLY A 287 -20.09 18.04 -10.19
N ALA A 288 -19.17 18.81 -10.76
CA ALA A 288 -19.48 20.14 -11.31
C ALA A 288 -20.08 20.04 -12.73
N GLN A 289 -19.41 19.35 -13.64
CA GLN A 289 -19.85 19.15 -15.02
C GLN A 289 -20.36 17.72 -15.28
N LYS A 290 -19.64 16.74 -14.77
CA LYS A 290 -20.01 15.33 -14.82
C LYS A 290 -20.35 14.88 -13.42
N LYS A 291 -21.59 14.42 -13.21
CA LYS A 291 -22.02 13.90 -11.90
C LYS A 291 -21.66 12.42 -11.81
N SER A 292 -20.98 12.07 -10.74
CA SER A 292 -20.70 10.67 -10.37
C SER A 292 -21.50 10.28 -9.13
N THR A 293 -21.83 9.01 -9.05
CA THR A 293 -22.51 8.44 -7.89
C THR A 293 -21.45 8.07 -6.86
N HIS A 294 -21.62 8.53 -5.61
CA HIS A 294 -20.77 8.17 -4.49
C HIS A 294 -21.62 7.60 -3.35
N ASN A 295 -21.06 6.65 -2.63
CA ASN A 295 -21.69 6.11 -1.43
C ASN A 295 -21.00 6.71 -0.20
N LEU A 296 -21.80 7.22 0.71
CA LEU A 296 -21.37 7.70 2.01
C LEU A 296 -21.88 6.76 3.08
N ARG A 297 -21.01 6.33 3.98
CA ARG A 297 -21.39 5.53 5.16
C ARG A 297 -20.92 6.24 6.41
N LEU A 298 -21.78 6.31 7.40
CA LEU A 298 -21.46 6.77 8.74
C LEU A 298 -21.47 5.53 9.65
N ILE A 299 -20.35 5.24 10.29
CA ILE A 299 -20.16 3.98 11.03
C ILE A 299 -19.59 4.32 12.41
N CYS A 300 -20.20 3.79 13.49
CA CYS A 300 -19.64 3.85 14.82
C CYS A 300 -18.75 2.63 15.07
N GLY A 301 -17.49 2.82 15.46
CA GLY A 301 -16.58 1.72 15.70
C GLY A 301 -15.15 2.18 16.01
N HIS A 302 -14.28 1.22 16.22
CA HIS A 302 -12.84 1.49 16.36
C HIS A 302 -12.13 1.21 15.02
N VAL A 303 -11.18 2.07 14.65
CA VAL A 303 -10.50 1.96 13.35
C VAL A 303 -9.78 0.62 13.16
N LEU A 304 -9.20 0.08 14.23
CA LEU A 304 -8.50 -1.20 14.20
C LEU A 304 -9.44 -2.42 14.05
N ASP A 305 -10.74 -2.27 14.30
CA ASP A 305 -11.71 -3.35 14.08
C ASP A 305 -11.88 -3.67 12.60
N LEU A 306 -11.60 -2.71 11.72
CA LEU A 306 -11.58 -2.91 10.27
C LEU A 306 -10.36 -3.73 9.80
N CYS A 307 -9.30 -3.73 10.60
CA CYS A 307 -8.06 -4.46 10.31
C CYS A 307 -8.12 -5.91 10.83
N LYS A 308 -8.93 -6.19 11.86
CA LYS A 308 -9.01 -7.50 12.51
C LYS A 308 -9.95 -8.44 11.77
N HIS A 309 -9.54 -9.70 11.63
CA HIS A 309 -10.44 -10.75 11.21
C HIS A 309 -11.45 -11.05 12.32
N LYS A 310 -12.71 -11.24 11.95
CA LYS A 310 -13.76 -11.62 12.90
C LYS A 310 -13.56 -13.07 13.32
N THR A 311 -13.56 -13.34 14.63
CA THR A 311 -13.49 -14.67 15.20
C THR A 311 -14.87 -15.12 15.67
N ARG A 312 -15.19 -16.41 15.56
CA ARG A 312 -16.42 -16.98 16.16
C ARG A 312 -16.29 -17.04 17.68
N PRO A 313 -17.40 -16.91 18.45
CA PRO A 313 -17.39 -17.29 19.85
C PRO A 313 -17.01 -18.77 19.96
N GLY A 314 -15.77 -19.04 20.38
CA GLY A 314 -15.15 -20.38 20.37
C GLY A 314 -13.74 -20.40 19.80
N GLY A 315 -13.22 -19.25 19.33
CA GLY A 315 -11.82 -19.04 18.99
C GLY A 315 -11.42 -19.45 17.55
N SER A 316 -12.33 -20.03 16.75
CA SER A 316 -12.01 -20.28 15.34
C SER A 316 -12.24 -19.04 14.49
N VAL A 317 -11.26 -18.67 13.69
CA VAL A 317 -11.41 -17.61 12.68
C VAL A 317 -12.57 -17.99 11.75
N LEU A 318 -13.50 -17.05 11.56
CA LEU A 318 -14.50 -17.19 10.51
C LEU A 318 -13.75 -17.31 9.19
N SER A 319 -13.53 -18.56 8.77
CA SER A 319 -12.92 -18.79 7.49
C SER A 319 -13.89 -18.30 6.41
N GLN A 320 -13.48 -17.35 5.62
CA GLN A 320 -13.40 -17.51 4.21
C GLN A 320 -14.09 -16.56 3.27
N PRO A 321 -15.35 -16.17 3.33
CA PRO A 321 -15.83 -15.29 2.26
C PRO A 321 -15.09 -13.96 2.25
N HIS A 322 -14.73 -13.42 3.41
CA HIS A 322 -14.04 -12.15 3.51
C HIS A 322 -12.56 -12.20 3.06
N ARG A 323 -11.84 -13.27 3.37
CA ARG A 323 -10.45 -13.42 2.93
C ARG A 323 -10.32 -13.57 1.42
N ILE A 324 -11.17 -14.41 0.84
CA ILE A 324 -11.27 -14.58 -0.60
C ILE A 324 -11.62 -13.25 -1.26
N GLN A 325 -12.60 -12.55 -0.71
CA GLN A 325 -13.02 -11.25 -1.22
C GLN A 325 -11.91 -10.21 -1.13
N THR A 326 -11.15 -10.18 -0.02
CA THR A 326 -10.02 -9.28 0.15
C THR A 326 -8.90 -9.61 -0.83
N ALA A 327 -8.54 -10.89 -0.98
CA ALA A 327 -7.51 -11.32 -1.92
C ALA A 327 -7.90 -11.03 -3.39
N LEU A 328 -9.15 -11.28 -3.77
CA LEU A 328 -9.65 -10.93 -5.10
C LEU A 328 -9.72 -9.42 -5.31
N SER A 329 -10.08 -8.66 -4.28
CA SER A 329 -10.13 -7.19 -4.34
C SER A 329 -8.77 -6.56 -4.52
N LEU A 330 -7.69 -7.20 -4.06
CA LEU A 330 -6.31 -6.73 -4.25
C LEU A 330 -5.96 -6.55 -5.73
N TYR A 331 -6.51 -7.41 -6.60
CA TYR A 331 -6.29 -7.39 -8.05
C TYR A 331 -7.47 -6.86 -8.86
N SER A 332 -8.48 -6.36 -8.19
CA SER A 332 -9.63 -5.68 -8.79
C SER A 332 -9.50 -4.16 -8.65
N GLY A 333 -10.38 -3.42 -9.28
CA GLY A 333 -10.49 -1.97 -9.11
C GLY A 333 -11.18 -1.52 -7.81
N THR A 334 -11.26 -2.37 -6.76
CA THR A 334 -12.05 -2.10 -5.54
C THR A 334 -11.19 -2.10 -4.27
N LEU A 335 -10.03 -1.45 -4.32
CA LEU A 335 -9.16 -1.35 -3.16
C LEU A 335 -9.79 -0.52 -2.03
N ALA A 336 -9.58 -0.98 -0.80
CA ALA A 336 -10.04 -0.30 0.40
C ALA A 336 -8.86 0.29 1.19
N GLY A 337 -8.99 1.56 1.58
CA GLY A 337 -8.02 2.28 2.38
C GLY A 337 -8.61 2.78 3.68
N VAL A 338 -7.77 2.93 4.71
CA VAL A 338 -8.12 3.53 5.99
C VAL A 338 -7.12 4.63 6.35
N ILE A 339 -7.59 5.70 6.96
CA ILE A 339 -6.74 6.76 7.51
C ILE A 339 -6.53 6.48 8.99
N LEU A 340 -5.26 6.21 9.35
CA LEU A 340 -4.80 5.99 10.71
C LEU A 340 -4.06 7.24 11.20
N LEU A 341 -4.51 7.81 12.32
CA LEU A 341 -3.88 8.97 12.92
C LEU A 341 -2.70 8.51 13.78
N VAL A 342 -1.52 9.01 13.49
CA VAL A 342 -0.27 8.56 14.13
C VAL A 342 0.53 9.73 14.69
N GLU A 343 1.43 9.43 15.62
CA GLU A 343 2.38 10.41 16.15
C GLU A 343 3.52 10.68 15.14
N ASP A 344 4.36 11.67 15.45
CA ASP A 344 5.43 12.18 14.60
C ASP A 344 6.65 11.25 14.45
N ARG A 345 6.69 10.12 15.14
CA ARG A 345 7.84 9.19 15.19
C ARG A 345 7.55 7.89 14.44
N LEU A 346 8.31 7.64 13.39
CA LEU A 346 8.18 6.42 12.58
C LEU A 346 8.60 5.13 13.30
N ASN A 347 9.65 5.18 14.13
CA ASN A 347 10.32 3.99 14.67
C ASN A 347 9.90 3.63 16.09
N THR A 348 9.04 4.39 16.70
CA THR A 348 8.49 4.06 18.01
C THR A 348 7.06 3.57 17.83
N TYR A 349 6.86 2.28 18.05
CA TYR A 349 5.51 1.75 18.17
C TYR A 349 4.85 2.31 19.41
N SER A 350 4.29 3.52 19.30
CA SER A 350 3.55 4.21 20.36
C SER A 350 2.08 4.31 19.98
N GLY A 351 1.23 4.45 21.00
CA GLY A 351 -0.19 4.67 20.79
C GLY A 351 -0.86 3.66 19.87
N ILE A 352 -1.61 4.15 18.89
CA ILE A 352 -2.38 3.30 17.97
C ILE A 352 -1.50 2.48 17.03
N LEU A 353 -0.32 2.99 16.66
CA LEU A 353 0.60 2.28 15.77
C LEU A 353 1.11 0.99 16.41
N LYS A 354 1.29 0.96 17.73
CA LYS A 354 1.64 -0.26 18.47
C LYS A 354 0.55 -1.31 18.36
N HIS A 355 -0.70 -0.94 18.56
CA HIS A 355 -1.83 -1.86 18.45
C HIS A 355 -2.03 -2.32 17.01
N PHE A 356 -1.83 -1.44 16.05
CA PHE A 356 -1.87 -1.79 14.62
C PHE A 356 -0.78 -2.80 14.26
N ALA A 357 0.46 -2.60 14.70
CA ALA A 357 1.56 -3.53 14.50
C ALA A 357 1.27 -4.92 15.11
N MET A 358 0.69 -4.96 16.32
CA MET A 358 0.25 -6.21 16.94
C MET A 358 -0.81 -6.92 16.08
N ILE A 359 -1.76 -6.18 15.51
CA ILE A 359 -2.76 -6.77 14.60
C ILE A 359 -2.11 -7.33 13.35
N CYS A 360 -1.19 -6.59 12.71
CA CYS A 360 -0.45 -7.11 11.55
C CYS A 360 0.33 -8.38 11.87
N GLN A 361 0.93 -8.46 13.06
CA GLN A 361 1.67 -9.65 13.51
C GLN A 361 0.74 -10.85 13.80
N GLN A 362 -0.45 -10.59 14.35
CA GLN A 362 -1.43 -11.63 14.70
C GLN A 362 -2.33 -12.03 13.54
N SER A 363 -2.39 -11.23 12.48
CA SER A 363 -3.09 -11.57 11.25
C SER A 363 -2.39 -12.70 10.50
N GLY A 364 -3.04 -13.27 9.50
CA GLY A 364 -2.41 -14.27 8.63
C GLY A 364 -1.12 -13.73 7.99
N THR A 365 -0.33 -14.62 7.43
CA THR A 365 0.92 -14.28 6.77
C THR A 365 0.71 -13.33 5.60
N GLU A 366 1.57 -12.30 5.50
CA GLU A 366 1.59 -11.34 4.40
C GLU A 366 2.37 -11.92 3.21
N PHE A 367 1.66 -12.34 2.17
CA PHE A 367 2.27 -13.00 1.01
C PHE A 367 2.71 -12.04 -0.10
N HIS A 368 2.02 -10.91 -0.25
CA HIS A 368 2.17 -10.02 -1.41
C HIS A 368 3.13 -8.87 -1.16
N PHE A 369 3.16 -8.34 0.06
CA PHE A 369 3.95 -7.16 0.39
C PHE A 369 5.07 -7.47 1.38
N PRO A 370 6.07 -6.59 1.54
CA PRO A 370 7.00 -6.65 2.65
C PRO A 370 6.26 -6.52 3.99
N ASP A 371 6.81 -7.11 5.04
CA ASP A 371 6.28 -6.97 6.38
C ASP A 371 6.29 -5.51 6.83
N LEU A 372 5.43 -5.15 7.80
CA LEU A 372 5.26 -3.76 8.25
C LEU A 372 6.58 -3.10 8.64
N ASP A 373 7.45 -3.82 9.36
CA ASP A 373 8.77 -3.31 9.79
C ASP A 373 9.67 -2.95 8.61
N LYS A 374 9.69 -3.82 7.59
CA LYS A 374 10.45 -3.58 6.34
C LYS A 374 9.88 -2.39 5.58
N GLN A 375 8.54 -2.25 5.51
CA GLN A 375 7.90 -1.10 4.89
C GLN A 375 8.24 0.21 5.61
N LEU A 376 8.15 0.25 6.95
CA LEU A 376 8.48 1.42 7.75
C LEU A 376 9.96 1.80 7.63
N CYS A 377 10.86 0.82 7.59
CA CYS A 377 12.29 1.07 7.37
C CYS A 377 12.56 1.71 6.01
N LEU A 378 11.93 1.23 4.93
CA LEU A 378 12.04 1.83 3.59
C LEU A 378 11.47 3.25 3.57
N ILE A 379 10.35 3.48 4.20
CA ILE A 379 9.73 4.80 4.33
C ILE A 379 10.66 5.77 5.06
N GLN A 380 11.28 5.33 6.17
CA GLN A 380 12.27 6.12 6.89
C GLN A 380 13.45 6.51 6.00
N GLN A 381 14.02 5.57 5.26
CA GLN A 381 15.14 5.85 4.34
C GLN A 381 14.75 6.87 3.26
N MET A 382 13.50 6.83 2.78
CA MET A 382 13.00 7.81 1.80
C MET A 382 12.90 9.21 2.40
N PHE A 383 12.39 9.34 3.63
CA PHE A 383 12.32 10.63 4.33
C PHE A 383 13.71 11.20 4.61
N GLU A 384 14.66 10.37 5.07
CA GLU A 384 16.06 10.79 5.30
C GLU A 384 16.73 11.29 4.01
N LYS A 385 16.52 10.61 2.88
CA LYS A 385 17.02 11.06 1.57
C LYS A 385 16.42 12.42 1.18
N ARG A 386 15.10 12.59 1.40
CA ARG A 386 14.40 13.84 1.10
C ARG A 386 14.95 15.01 1.94
N ASP A 387 15.20 14.79 3.21
CA ASP A 387 15.70 15.84 4.11
C ASP A 387 17.17 16.19 3.81
N ARG A 388 18.02 15.21 3.47
CA ARG A 388 19.39 15.47 2.97
C ARG A 388 19.38 16.27 1.66
N SER A 389 18.45 15.99 0.75
CA SER A 389 18.32 16.75 -0.50
C SER A 389 17.90 18.20 -0.26
N LYS A 390 17.08 18.46 0.75
CA LYS A 390 16.67 19.82 1.14
C LYS A 390 17.79 20.59 1.84
N SER A 391 18.58 19.94 2.71
CA SER A 391 19.72 20.57 3.37
C SER A 391 20.83 20.93 2.39
N ASN A 392 21.13 20.07 1.41
CA ASN A 392 22.11 20.36 0.36
C ASN A 392 21.66 21.52 -0.57
N ALA A 393 20.38 21.78 -0.69
CA ALA A 393 19.84 22.90 -1.47
C ALA A 393 19.91 24.25 -0.70
N SER A 394 20.06 24.21 0.62
CA SER A 394 20.08 25.39 1.50
C SER A 394 21.48 25.75 2.04
N GLU A 395 22.52 24.96 1.79
CA GLU A 395 23.85 25.18 2.32
C GLU A 395 24.77 26.03 1.40
N HIS A 396 24.68 27.33 1.57
CA HIS A 396 25.86 28.11 1.85
C HIS A 396 25.98 28.28 3.39
N GLN A 397 26.97 27.65 4.01
CA GLN A 397 27.39 27.76 5.41
C GLN A 397 26.74 26.78 6.42
N GLN A 398 27.44 25.70 6.73
CA GLN A 398 27.91 25.28 8.07
C GLN A 398 28.30 23.79 8.04
N LEU A 399 29.50 23.47 8.55
CA LEU A 399 29.99 22.10 8.69
C LEU A 399 29.03 21.28 9.57
N PRO A 400 28.68 20.03 9.20
CA PRO A 400 27.87 19.17 10.04
C PRO A 400 28.64 18.79 11.31
N SER A 401 28.07 19.12 12.47
CA SER A 401 28.56 18.60 13.74
C SER A 401 28.25 17.09 13.84
N ALA A 402 29.18 16.33 14.45
CA ALA A 402 29.10 14.88 14.59
C ALA A 402 27.83 14.37 15.30
N ASP A 403 27.07 15.24 15.97
CA ASP A 403 25.81 14.93 16.68
C ASP A 403 24.57 14.88 15.75
N ALA A 404 24.69 15.20 14.48
CA ALA A 404 23.56 15.18 13.55
C ALA A 404 23.10 13.74 13.17
N ALA A 405 23.96 12.73 13.38
CA ALA A 405 23.70 11.34 13.01
C ALA A 405 22.75 10.58 13.98
N LEU A 406 22.42 11.17 15.13
CA LEU A 406 21.62 10.50 16.19
C LEU A 406 20.24 11.14 16.43
N ARG A 407 19.82 12.11 15.63
CA ARG A 407 18.47 12.68 15.80
C ARG A 407 17.43 11.72 15.24
N PRO A 408 16.44 11.28 16.05
CA PRO A 408 15.34 10.51 15.52
C PRO A 408 14.60 11.34 14.47
N LEU A 409 14.28 10.70 13.34
CA LEU A 409 13.53 11.35 12.28
C LEU A 409 12.12 11.68 12.83
N THR A 410 11.82 12.97 12.95
CA THR A 410 10.49 13.45 13.31
C THR A 410 9.76 13.93 12.06
N LEU A 411 8.56 13.41 11.84
CA LEU A 411 7.69 13.83 10.75
C LEU A 411 6.98 15.14 11.14
N ASN A 412 6.59 15.91 10.12
CA ASN A 412 5.80 17.11 10.38
C ASN A 412 4.32 16.76 10.47
N THR A 413 3.58 17.51 11.30
CA THR A 413 2.12 17.42 11.37
C THR A 413 1.50 17.60 9.98
N GLY A 414 0.61 16.67 9.58
CA GLY A 414 0.00 16.64 8.27
C GLY A 414 0.81 15.88 7.20
N ASP A 415 2.03 15.41 7.50
CA ASP A 415 2.72 14.47 6.62
C ASP A 415 1.93 13.16 6.58
N ILE A 416 1.98 12.48 5.42
CA ILE A 416 1.36 11.17 5.24
C ILE A 416 2.39 10.17 4.74
N TYR A 417 2.29 8.93 5.21
CA TYR A 417 2.98 7.79 4.63
C TYR A 417 2.02 6.61 4.49
N ILE A 418 2.35 5.67 3.64
CA ILE A 418 1.42 4.64 3.21
C ILE A 418 2.05 3.26 3.40
N THR A 419 1.29 2.34 4.00
CA THR A 419 1.63 0.92 4.05
C THR A 419 0.59 0.09 3.32
N ARG A 420 1.02 -1.04 2.75
CA ARG A 420 0.20 -1.95 1.95
C ARG A 420 0.09 -3.29 2.65
N HIS A 421 -1.09 -3.87 2.62
CA HIS A 421 -1.40 -5.11 3.33
C HIS A 421 -2.31 -6.01 2.50
N SER A 422 -2.06 -7.30 2.50
CA SER A 422 -2.94 -8.32 1.94
C SER A 422 -3.55 -9.24 3.01
N ASN A 423 -3.06 -9.13 4.23
CA ASN A 423 -3.41 -10.00 5.35
C ASN A 423 -4.41 -9.37 6.34
N LEU A 424 -4.87 -8.15 6.12
CA LEU A 424 -5.89 -7.50 6.94
C LEU A 424 -7.31 -7.84 6.44
N SER A 425 -8.33 -7.63 7.30
CA SER A 425 -9.69 -8.07 7.02
C SER A 425 -10.36 -7.26 5.88
N GLU A 426 -10.52 -5.95 6.09
CA GLU A 426 -11.28 -5.07 5.18
C GLU A 426 -10.40 -3.95 4.57
N VAL A 427 -9.07 -4.00 4.76
CA VAL A 427 -8.17 -2.91 4.44
C VAL A 427 -6.97 -3.42 3.64
N HIS A 428 -6.69 -2.79 2.50
CA HIS A 428 -5.51 -3.08 1.66
C HIS A 428 -4.41 -2.02 1.81
N VAL A 429 -4.82 -0.77 2.10
CA VAL A 429 -3.92 0.38 2.15
C VAL A 429 -4.18 1.18 3.41
N VAL A 430 -3.14 1.45 4.18
CA VAL A 430 -3.22 2.28 5.37
C VAL A 430 -2.50 3.60 5.13
N PHE A 431 -3.24 4.69 5.19
CA PHE A 431 -2.72 6.05 5.15
C PHE A 431 -2.43 6.51 6.58
N HIS A 432 -1.19 6.55 6.95
CA HIS A 432 -0.75 7.05 8.25
C HIS A 432 -0.65 8.57 8.17
N LEU A 433 -1.56 9.27 8.84
CA LEU A 433 -1.61 10.73 8.90
C LEU A 433 -1.02 11.20 10.22
N VAL A 434 0.06 11.98 10.16
CA VAL A 434 0.73 12.51 11.34
C VAL A 434 -0.10 13.62 11.96
N VAL A 435 -0.42 13.48 13.23
CA VAL A 435 -1.21 14.45 14.01
C VAL A 435 -0.46 14.88 15.26
N ASP A 436 -0.74 16.09 15.72
CA ASP A 436 -0.26 16.65 16.98
C ASP A 436 -1.41 17.12 17.87
N ASP A 437 -1.09 17.64 19.03
CA ASP A 437 -2.10 18.14 19.98
C ASP A 437 -2.92 19.34 19.48
N SER A 438 -2.51 19.99 18.39
CA SER A 438 -3.28 21.09 17.77
C SER A 438 -4.67 20.65 17.33
N VAL A 439 -4.83 19.35 17.03
CA VAL A 439 -6.11 18.75 16.66
C VAL A 439 -7.12 18.76 17.81
N LYS A 440 -6.69 18.84 19.07
CA LYS A 440 -7.58 18.94 20.25
C LYS A 440 -8.31 20.28 20.33
N SER A 441 -7.77 21.32 19.67
CA SER A 441 -8.42 22.65 19.67
C SER A 441 -9.86 22.57 19.16
N PRO A 442 -10.82 23.22 19.84
CA PRO A 442 -12.22 23.22 19.41
C PRO A 442 -12.45 23.88 18.05
N THR A 443 -11.54 24.76 17.64
CA THR A 443 -11.62 25.49 16.36
C THR A 443 -10.35 25.29 15.56
N ILE A 444 -10.33 24.26 14.71
CA ILE A 444 -9.30 24.11 13.68
C ILE A 444 -9.81 24.72 12.36
N SER A 445 -8.89 25.30 11.59
CA SER A 445 -9.22 25.86 10.29
C SER A 445 -9.06 24.84 9.18
N THR A 446 -9.64 25.10 8.01
CA THR A 446 -9.42 24.30 6.79
C THR A 446 -7.97 24.30 6.31
N ARG A 447 -7.14 25.24 6.82
CA ARG A 447 -5.70 25.34 6.52
C ARG A 447 -4.82 24.59 7.53
N ASN A 448 -5.42 23.95 8.53
CA ASN A 448 -4.65 23.13 9.48
C ASN A 448 -3.88 22.04 8.70
N PRO A 449 -2.60 21.81 9.01
CA PRO A 449 -1.77 20.81 8.33
C PRO A 449 -2.42 19.44 8.24
N VAL A 450 -3.13 18.99 9.28
CA VAL A 450 -3.83 17.69 9.29
C VAL A 450 -4.96 17.65 8.25
N ILE A 451 -5.71 18.75 8.07
CA ILE A 451 -6.75 18.83 7.03
C ILE A 451 -6.13 18.82 5.63
N VAL A 452 -4.98 19.48 5.45
CA VAL A 452 -4.24 19.45 4.20
C VAL A 452 -3.68 18.03 3.93
N GLY A 453 -3.15 17.37 4.96
CA GLY A 453 -2.72 15.98 4.88
C GLY A 453 -3.87 15.04 4.49
N LEU A 454 -5.05 15.20 5.09
CA LEU A 454 -6.25 14.46 4.72
C LEU A 454 -6.62 14.67 3.24
N ARG A 455 -6.57 15.93 2.76
CA ARG A 455 -6.79 16.23 1.34
C ARG A 455 -5.80 15.47 0.45
N ASN A 456 -4.51 15.47 0.81
CA ASN A 456 -3.47 14.77 0.06
C ASN A 456 -3.68 13.25 0.08
N ALA A 457 -4.12 12.68 1.21
CA ALA A 457 -4.47 11.26 1.31
C ALA A 457 -5.61 10.89 0.35
N LEU A 458 -6.70 11.69 0.33
CA LEU A 458 -7.82 11.47 -0.58
C LEU A 458 -7.44 11.62 -2.05
N HIS A 459 -6.63 12.62 -2.41
CA HIS A 459 -6.10 12.77 -3.76
C HIS A 459 -5.25 11.58 -4.19
N THR A 460 -4.38 11.10 -3.30
CA THR A 460 -3.54 9.91 -3.55
C THR A 460 -4.41 8.68 -3.75
N ALA A 461 -5.42 8.50 -2.91
CA ALA A 461 -6.33 7.37 -3.01
C ALA A 461 -7.07 7.34 -4.35
N VAL A 462 -7.65 8.47 -4.76
CA VAL A 462 -8.35 8.59 -6.06
C VAL A 462 -7.38 8.35 -7.23
N ARG A 463 -6.17 8.91 -7.16
CA ARG A 463 -5.14 8.72 -8.21
C ARG A 463 -4.74 7.27 -8.39
N HIS A 464 -4.79 6.47 -7.33
CA HIS A 464 -4.40 5.05 -7.33
C HIS A 464 -5.59 4.10 -7.29
N SER A 465 -6.79 4.56 -7.69
CA SER A 465 -8.02 3.75 -7.80
C SER A 465 -8.40 3.03 -6.49
N ILE A 466 -8.12 3.65 -5.33
CA ILE A 466 -8.60 3.20 -4.03
C ILE A 466 -10.02 3.73 -3.89
N THR A 467 -11.00 2.86 -4.13
CA THR A 467 -12.41 3.25 -4.26
C THR A 467 -13.13 3.36 -2.93
N THR A 468 -12.69 2.64 -1.89
CA THR A 468 -13.27 2.69 -0.55
C THR A 468 -12.29 3.33 0.42
N ILE A 469 -12.68 4.40 1.12
CA ILE A 469 -11.81 5.10 2.06
C ILE A 469 -12.54 5.35 3.37
N THR A 470 -11.93 4.88 4.48
CA THR A 470 -12.42 5.14 5.83
C THR A 470 -11.68 6.32 6.46
N ILE A 471 -12.44 7.31 6.91
CA ILE A 471 -11.95 8.59 7.43
C ILE A 471 -12.42 8.73 8.90
N PRO A 472 -11.55 8.95 9.89
CA PRO A 472 -11.96 9.27 11.25
C PRO A 472 -12.63 10.64 11.29
N LEU A 473 -13.96 10.67 11.53
CA LEU A 473 -14.80 11.87 11.43
C LEU A 473 -14.34 13.00 12.34
N LEU A 474 -13.97 12.66 13.56
CA LEU A 474 -13.58 13.65 14.57
C LEU A 474 -12.08 13.96 14.56
N LEU A 475 -11.28 13.28 13.71
CA LEU A 475 -9.81 13.26 13.75
C LEU A 475 -9.26 12.72 15.08
N PHE A 476 -9.98 11.80 15.70
CA PHE A 476 -9.61 11.04 16.88
C PHE A 476 -10.13 9.61 16.76
N HIS A 477 -9.44 8.68 17.39
CA HIS A 477 -9.85 7.28 17.41
C HIS A 477 -10.69 6.91 18.63
N GLU A 478 -10.54 7.67 19.72
CA GLU A 478 -11.23 7.46 20.99
C GLU A 478 -11.80 8.78 21.51
N MET A 479 -12.89 8.68 22.26
CA MET A 479 -13.50 9.84 22.92
C MET A 479 -12.75 10.17 24.18
N THR A 480 -12.50 11.46 24.41
CA THR A 480 -11.94 12.00 25.66
C THR A 480 -12.97 12.89 26.38
N GLU A 481 -12.80 13.07 27.68
CA GLU A 481 -13.71 13.89 28.50
C GLU A 481 -13.80 15.34 28.03
N GLU A 482 -12.79 15.84 27.34
CA GLU A 482 -12.75 17.21 26.82
C GLU A 482 -13.66 17.42 25.58
N MET A 483 -14.12 16.33 24.96
CA MET A 483 -14.92 16.38 23.72
C MET A 483 -16.40 16.57 24.02
N THR A 484 -16.80 17.80 24.22
CA THR A 484 -18.22 18.15 24.43
C THR A 484 -19.04 17.92 23.15
N VAL A 485 -20.38 17.80 23.30
CA VAL A 485 -21.31 17.68 22.14
C VAL A 485 -21.09 18.81 21.13
N SER A 486 -20.97 20.05 21.62
CA SER A 486 -20.72 21.23 20.75
C SER A 486 -19.39 21.12 19.99
N TRP A 487 -18.36 20.60 20.64
CA TRP A 487 -17.06 20.35 20.02
C TRP A 487 -17.17 19.30 18.88
N CYS A 488 -17.80 18.18 19.18
CA CYS A 488 -18.01 17.08 18.21
C CYS A 488 -18.82 17.56 16.99
N MET A 489 -19.90 18.31 17.22
CA MET A 489 -20.74 18.83 16.12
C MET A 489 -19.99 19.79 15.21
N LYS A 490 -19.23 20.74 15.77
CA LYS A 490 -18.39 21.65 14.98
C LYS A 490 -17.30 20.92 14.17
N ARG A 491 -16.68 19.92 14.77
CA ARG A 491 -15.65 19.12 14.13
C ARG A 491 -16.23 18.28 12.98
N ALA A 492 -17.34 17.61 13.20
CA ALA A 492 -18.03 16.84 12.16
C ALA A 492 -18.48 17.74 11.01
N GLU A 493 -19.03 18.91 11.29
CA GLU A 493 -19.42 19.89 10.27
C GLU A 493 -18.22 20.31 9.39
N LEU A 494 -17.09 20.64 10.02
CA LEU A 494 -15.87 21.00 9.31
C LEU A 494 -15.41 19.84 8.41
N MET A 495 -15.35 18.62 8.95
CA MET A 495 -14.88 17.44 8.21
C MET A 495 -15.77 17.11 7.03
N PHE A 496 -17.10 17.10 7.20
CA PHE A 496 -18.02 16.86 6.10
C PHE A 496 -17.88 17.90 4.98
N LYS A 497 -17.74 19.20 5.33
CA LYS A 497 -17.53 20.27 4.35
C LYS A 497 -16.20 20.14 3.62
N CYS A 498 -15.10 19.85 4.36
CA CYS A 498 -13.79 19.65 3.76
C CYS A 498 -13.77 18.45 2.81
N VAL A 499 -14.23 17.29 3.27
CA VAL A 499 -14.25 16.07 2.46
C VAL A 499 -15.13 16.25 1.23
N LYS A 500 -16.31 16.88 1.35
CA LYS A 500 -17.13 17.23 0.18
C LYS A 500 -16.36 18.07 -0.82
N GLY A 501 -15.65 19.09 -0.37
CA GLY A 501 -14.80 19.93 -1.23
C GLY A 501 -13.71 19.15 -1.93
N PHE A 502 -13.04 18.24 -1.22
CA PHE A 502 -11.96 17.41 -1.77
C PHE A 502 -12.47 16.42 -2.82
N ILE A 503 -13.64 15.81 -2.60
CA ILE A 503 -14.25 14.92 -3.61
C ILE A 503 -14.62 15.72 -4.88
N MET A 504 -15.19 16.90 -4.71
CA MET A 504 -15.51 17.78 -5.86
C MET A 504 -14.25 18.17 -6.61
N GLU A 505 -13.15 18.41 -5.93
CA GLU A 505 -11.84 18.66 -6.54
C GLU A 505 -11.33 17.44 -7.31
N CYS A 506 -11.36 16.25 -6.69
CA CYS A 506 -10.97 15.00 -7.33
C CYS A 506 -11.81 14.69 -8.58
N SER A 507 -13.12 14.95 -8.55
CA SER A 507 -14.02 14.69 -9.67
C SER A 507 -13.75 15.56 -10.89
N THR A 508 -13.01 16.66 -10.76
CA THR A 508 -12.59 17.50 -11.88
C THR A 508 -11.38 16.94 -12.62
N TRP A 509 -10.58 16.08 -12.01
CA TRP A 509 -9.29 15.63 -12.54
C TRP A 509 -9.30 14.17 -13.02
N SER A 510 -9.94 13.28 -12.27
CA SER A 510 -10.09 11.88 -12.66
C SER A 510 -11.54 11.64 -13.09
N GLY A 511 -11.78 11.28 -14.34
CA GLY A 511 -13.15 11.11 -14.83
C GLY A 511 -13.99 10.21 -13.92
N ALA A 512 -14.92 10.80 -13.20
CA ALA A 512 -16.12 10.25 -12.57
C ALA A 512 -16.09 8.79 -12.06
N GLU A 513 -15.07 8.37 -11.32
CA GLU A 513 -15.10 7.10 -10.60
C GLU A 513 -15.98 7.21 -9.34
N SER A 514 -16.73 6.14 -9.07
CA SER A 514 -17.55 6.04 -7.86
C SER A 514 -16.67 5.81 -6.64
N LEU A 515 -16.83 6.61 -5.58
CA LEU A 515 -16.12 6.46 -4.32
C LEU A 515 -17.08 6.01 -3.22
N ASN A 516 -16.61 5.10 -2.38
CA ASN A 516 -17.26 4.69 -1.15
C ASN A 516 -16.54 5.34 0.04
N LEU A 517 -17.12 6.36 0.63
CA LEU A 517 -16.53 7.09 1.75
C LEU A 517 -17.18 6.66 3.05
N GLN A 518 -16.38 6.18 3.96
CA GLN A 518 -16.82 5.73 5.27
C GLN A 518 -16.34 6.74 6.32
N PHE A 519 -17.25 7.41 7.00
CA PHE A 519 -16.94 8.25 8.13
C PHE A 519 -17.01 7.42 9.40
N LEU A 520 -15.86 7.23 10.03
CA LEU A 520 -15.76 6.46 11.25
C LEU A 520 -15.90 7.38 12.47
N VAL A 521 -16.86 7.05 13.30
CA VAL A 521 -17.17 7.75 14.55
C VAL A 521 -16.64 6.88 15.71
N PRO A 522 -15.88 7.43 16.66
CA PRO A 522 -15.36 6.67 17.79
C PRO A 522 -16.45 5.99 18.61
N LYS A 523 -16.14 4.82 19.21
CA LYS A 523 -17.00 4.17 20.19
C LYS A 523 -17.23 5.10 21.38
N GLY A 524 -18.40 4.99 22.02
CA GLY A 524 -18.76 5.84 23.18
C GLY A 524 -19.59 7.08 22.84
N ILE A 525 -19.90 7.29 21.57
CA ILE A 525 -20.86 8.32 21.15
C ILE A 525 -22.30 7.85 21.43
N SER A 526 -23.13 8.77 21.94
CA SER A 526 -24.57 8.49 22.16
C SER A 526 -25.30 8.36 20.82
N GLU A 527 -26.36 7.57 20.81
CA GLU A 527 -27.23 7.37 19.63
C GLU A 527 -27.81 8.71 19.12
N GLU A 528 -28.18 9.60 20.03
CA GLU A 528 -28.67 10.95 19.70
C GLU A 528 -27.62 11.79 18.95
N MET A 529 -26.36 11.70 19.37
CA MET A 529 -25.27 12.40 18.69
C MET A 529 -24.99 11.79 17.32
N PHE A 530 -25.02 10.46 17.21
CA PHE A 530 -24.88 9.76 15.93
C PHE A 530 -25.97 10.17 14.95
N THR A 531 -27.23 10.20 15.39
CA THR A 531 -28.37 10.69 14.60
C THR A 531 -28.17 12.15 14.17
N SER A 532 -27.65 13.00 15.05
CA SER A 532 -27.33 14.39 14.71
C SER A 532 -26.25 14.50 13.64
N PHE A 533 -25.23 13.64 13.66
CA PHE A 533 -24.22 13.57 12.59
C PHE A 533 -24.82 13.11 11.26
N SER A 534 -25.69 12.12 11.29
CA SER A 534 -26.38 11.60 10.10
C SER A 534 -27.24 12.69 9.45
N GLN A 535 -28.03 13.42 10.22
CA GLN A 535 -28.81 14.57 9.74
C GLN A 535 -27.93 15.68 9.15
N MET A 536 -26.81 15.98 9.81
CA MET A 536 -25.84 16.97 9.33
C MET A 536 -25.19 16.52 8.02
N LEU A 537 -24.78 15.25 7.92
CA LEU A 537 -24.23 14.67 6.69
C LEU A 537 -25.22 14.81 5.54
N SER A 538 -26.47 14.39 5.74
CA SER A 538 -27.54 14.48 4.76
C SER A 538 -27.77 15.91 4.29
N SER A 539 -27.75 16.88 5.19
CA SER A 539 -27.90 18.30 4.88
C SER A 539 -26.70 18.85 4.07
N ILE A 540 -25.47 18.56 4.49
CA ILE A 540 -24.26 19.07 3.82
C ILE A 540 -24.12 18.46 2.43
N PHE A 541 -24.34 17.18 2.28
CA PHE A 541 -24.22 16.49 0.98
C PHE A 541 -25.48 16.57 0.12
N ARG A 542 -26.56 17.14 0.64
CA ARG A 542 -27.86 17.29 -0.04
C ARG A 542 -28.40 15.95 -0.55
N VAL A 543 -28.45 15.00 0.36
CA VAL A 543 -29.04 13.69 0.07
C VAL A 543 -30.53 13.91 -0.20
N SER A 544 -31.04 13.40 -1.34
CA SER A 544 -32.49 13.40 -1.60
C SER A 544 -33.16 12.44 -0.62
N THR A 545 -34.12 12.94 0.18
CA THR A 545 -34.98 12.08 0.97
C THR A 545 -35.73 11.14 0.03
N PRO A 546 -35.80 9.82 0.30
CA PRO A 546 -36.65 8.94 -0.49
C PRO A 546 -38.09 9.46 -0.39
N LEU A 547 -38.75 9.61 -1.54
CA LEU A 547 -40.17 9.91 -1.60
C LEU A 547 -40.92 8.72 -0.95
N ASP A 548 -41.53 8.94 0.18
CA ASP A 548 -42.47 7.99 0.79
C ASP A 548 -43.68 7.86 -0.15
N LEU A 549 -43.63 6.87 -1.04
CA LEU A 549 -44.72 6.54 -1.95
C LEU A 549 -45.92 5.87 -1.23
N THR A 550 -45.87 5.74 0.09
CA THR A 550 -46.93 5.03 0.85
C THR A 550 -48.08 5.93 1.32
N SER A 551 -48.09 7.23 1.06
CA SER A 551 -49.13 8.13 1.57
C SER A 551 -50.29 8.46 0.61
N THR A 552 -50.39 7.83 -0.56
CA THR A 552 -51.46 8.13 -1.55
C THR A 552 -52.48 7.01 -1.78
N ALA A 553 -52.59 6.03 -0.88
CA ALA A 553 -53.60 4.98 -0.98
C ALA A 553 -54.77 5.13 0.02
N ASN A 554 -55.15 6.38 0.35
CA ASN A 554 -56.40 6.65 1.06
C ASN A 554 -56.89 8.06 0.73
N ARG A 555 -57.54 8.19 -0.42
CA ARG A 555 -58.63 9.14 -0.68
C ARG A 555 -59.55 8.58 -1.72
#